data_ce885997f26cd1af9899c5a86857405d
#
_entry.id   ce885997f26cd1af9899c5a86857405d
#
_cell.length_a   1.000
_cell.length_b   1.000
_cell.length_c   1.000
_cell.angle_alpha   90.00
_cell.angle_beta   90.00
_cell.angle_gamma   90.00
#
_symmetry.space_group_name_H-M   'P 1'
#
loop_
_entity.id
_entity.type
_entity.pdbx_description
1 polymer ?
#
loop_
_entity_poly.entity_id
_entity_poly.type
_entity_poly.pdbx_seq_one_letter_code
_entity_poly.pdbx_strand_id
1 'polypeptide(L)'
;MRAFTSLADIEALERRPLAEVAPLRTPYGLIRAAAERFPEREAFTFLPDADLARAPRRVSYRELLAMVHRAANALRALGVGPDDSVALLAPNTPEAHAVLWGAQLAGRVCPINTLLQPDHIASLMQAANTKVLVALGPNAELAVWPTALKAQALHPCALVPIAVDEAVPGLASLQELMAAQPDTLGFEPDLNADRVVALFHTGGTTGAPKLAQHTAGNEAHTAWFAHAFYGCDEHSVEVNGFPLFHVAGAFVYGLALLAIGARQVLPTLSGMR
;
A
#
# COMPACT_ATOMS: atom_id res chain seq x y z
N MET A 1 -11.16 -10.54 20.63
CA MET A 1 -11.89 -9.36 21.19
C MET A 1 -13.24 -9.82 21.72
N ARG A 2 -13.79 -9.21 22.77
CA ARG A 2 -15.13 -9.56 23.29
C ARG A 2 -16.19 -9.08 22.28
N ALA A 3 -17.14 -9.94 21.91
CA ALA A 3 -18.23 -9.54 21.03
C ALA A 3 -19.07 -8.43 21.66
N PHE A 4 -19.41 -7.41 20.90
CA PHE A 4 -20.36 -6.39 21.33
C PHE A 4 -21.77 -6.95 21.24
N THR A 5 -22.48 -7.01 22.35
CA THR A 5 -23.83 -7.57 22.45
C THR A 5 -24.89 -6.53 22.82
N SER A 6 -24.43 -5.34 23.22
CA SER A 6 -25.30 -4.25 23.66
C SER A 6 -24.69 -2.89 23.39
N LEU A 7 -25.49 -1.83 23.41
CA LEU A 7 -25.03 -0.45 23.35
C LEU A 7 -24.09 -0.13 24.53
N ALA A 8 -24.36 -0.68 25.72
CA ALA A 8 -23.50 -0.49 26.87
C ALA A 8 -22.07 -1.01 26.69
N ASP A 9 -21.88 -2.08 25.91
CA ASP A 9 -20.55 -2.59 25.57
C ASP A 9 -19.77 -1.58 24.70
N ILE A 10 -20.45 -0.93 23.75
CA ILE A 10 -19.88 0.10 22.88
C ILE A 10 -19.52 1.34 23.70
N GLU A 11 -20.44 1.85 24.53
CA GLU A 11 -20.20 2.98 25.42
C GLU A 11 -19.05 2.73 26.40
N ALA A 12 -18.91 1.49 26.90
CA ALA A 12 -17.82 1.12 27.78
C ALA A 12 -16.46 1.15 27.04
N LEU A 13 -16.42 0.75 25.77
CA LEU A 13 -15.23 0.85 24.94
C LEU A 13 -14.88 2.31 24.64
N GLU A 14 -15.87 3.13 24.28
CA GLU A 14 -15.67 4.55 23.92
C GLU A 14 -15.15 5.41 25.10
N ARG A 15 -15.41 4.99 26.33
CA ARG A 15 -14.83 5.66 27.52
C ARG A 15 -13.34 5.41 27.70
N ARG A 16 -12.78 4.41 27.03
CA ARG A 16 -11.35 4.09 27.12
C ARG A 16 -10.55 4.97 26.17
N PRO A 17 -9.39 5.50 26.59
CA PRO A 17 -8.50 6.20 25.69
C PRO A 17 -8.10 5.33 24.48
N LEU A 18 -8.14 5.89 23.28
CA LEU A 18 -7.77 5.15 22.06
C LEU A 18 -6.37 4.54 22.14
N ALA A 19 -5.42 5.21 22.80
CA ALA A 19 -4.07 4.71 23.01
C ALA A 19 -3.99 3.42 23.84
N GLU A 20 -5.00 3.12 24.66
CA GLU A 20 -5.07 1.88 25.44
C GLU A 20 -5.69 0.73 24.61
N VAL A 21 -6.67 1.04 23.76
CA VAL A 21 -7.37 0.01 22.97
C VAL A 21 -6.68 -0.27 21.64
N ALA A 22 -5.97 0.70 21.08
CA ALA A 22 -5.22 0.62 19.83
C ALA A 22 -3.84 1.30 20.00
N PRO A 23 -2.88 0.67 20.74
CA PRO A 23 -1.60 1.30 21.08
C PRO A 23 -0.69 1.53 19.87
N LEU A 24 -0.80 0.71 18.82
CA LEU A 24 -0.04 0.89 17.59
C LEU A 24 -0.78 1.86 16.67
N ARG A 25 -0.20 3.05 16.51
CA ARG A 25 -0.84 4.20 15.88
C ARG A 25 -0.30 4.50 14.47
N THR A 26 0.47 3.59 13.85
CA THR A 26 0.99 3.77 12.49
C THR A 26 0.89 2.46 11.70
N PRO A 27 0.68 2.51 10.37
CA PRO A 27 0.68 1.31 9.52
C PRO A 27 1.95 0.50 9.65
N TYR A 28 3.09 1.16 9.66
CA TYR A 28 4.39 0.50 9.86
C TYR A 28 4.48 -0.21 11.22
N GLY A 29 4.03 0.43 12.30
CA GLY A 29 4.01 -0.19 13.63
C GLY A 29 3.18 -1.47 13.67
N LEU A 30 2.01 -1.47 12.99
CA LEU A 30 1.13 -2.63 12.88
C LEU A 30 1.80 -3.77 12.09
N ILE A 31 2.35 -3.46 10.90
CA ILE A 31 3.01 -4.46 10.04
C ILE A 31 4.24 -5.03 10.72
N ARG A 32 5.06 -4.19 11.36
CA ARG A 32 6.25 -4.63 12.11
C ARG A 32 5.89 -5.56 13.25
N ALA A 33 4.92 -5.19 14.08
CA ALA A 33 4.50 -6.02 15.21
C ALA A 33 3.95 -7.40 14.74
N ALA A 34 3.20 -7.42 13.63
CA ALA A 34 2.73 -8.68 13.04
C ALA A 34 3.89 -9.53 12.50
N ALA A 35 4.88 -8.92 11.84
CA ALA A 35 6.06 -9.62 11.34
C ALA A 35 6.96 -10.15 12.48
N GLU A 36 7.09 -9.44 13.59
CA GLU A 36 7.80 -9.89 14.78
C GLU A 36 7.07 -11.08 15.45
N ARG A 37 5.73 -11.04 15.49
CA ARG A 37 4.93 -12.08 16.12
C ARG A 37 4.75 -13.33 15.25
N PHE A 38 4.64 -13.16 13.93
CA PHE A 38 4.27 -14.22 12.99
C PHE A 38 5.21 -14.26 11.76
N PRO A 39 6.53 -14.27 11.92
CA PRO A 39 7.47 -14.07 10.80
C PRO A 39 7.31 -15.04 9.64
N GLU A 40 7.02 -16.30 9.92
CA GLU A 40 6.92 -17.38 8.93
C GLU A 40 5.50 -17.56 8.36
N ARG A 41 4.50 -16.83 8.87
CA ARG A 41 3.16 -16.88 8.31
C ARG A 41 3.10 -16.19 6.96
N GLU A 42 2.23 -16.70 6.09
CA GLU A 42 1.93 -16.05 4.83
C GLU A 42 1.13 -14.76 5.07
N ALA A 43 1.68 -13.62 4.67
CA ALA A 43 0.96 -12.36 4.58
C ALA A 43 0.15 -12.29 3.27
N PHE A 44 0.79 -12.71 2.16
CA PHE A 44 0.16 -12.73 0.84
C PHE A 44 0.27 -14.09 0.16
N THR A 45 -0.81 -14.46 -0.52
CA THR A 45 -0.82 -15.45 -1.60
C THR A 45 -1.26 -14.73 -2.87
N PHE A 46 -0.33 -14.38 -3.76
CA PHE A 46 -0.62 -13.72 -5.02
C PHE A 46 -0.87 -14.78 -6.11
N LEU A 47 -1.99 -14.65 -6.81
CA LEU A 47 -2.36 -15.51 -7.93
C LEU A 47 -1.95 -14.83 -9.24
N PRO A 48 -0.90 -15.29 -9.95
CA PRO A 48 -0.42 -14.61 -11.14
C PRO A 48 -1.39 -14.71 -12.34
N ASP A 49 -2.22 -15.73 -12.37
CA ASP A 49 -3.25 -15.93 -13.39
C ASP A 49 -4.52 -16.59 -12.80
N ALA A 50 -5.62 -16.49 -13.54
CA ALA A 50 -6.93 -17.03 -13.12
C ALA A 50 -7.01 -18.54 -13.24
N ASP A 51 -6.26 -19.16 -14.14
CA ASP A 51 -6.29 -20.58 -14.42
C ASP A 51 -5.37 -21.39 -13.50
N LEU A 52 -4.64 -20.72 -12.62
CA LEU A 52 -3.62 -21.31 -11.74
C LEU A 52 -2.56 -22.11 -12.52
N ALA A 53 -2.35 -21.76 -13.79
CA ALA A 53 -1.31 -22.39 -14.61
C ALA A 53 0.10 -22.10 -14.08
N ARG A 54 0.27 -20.92 -13.49
CA ARG A 54 1.48 -20.55 -12.73
C ARG A 54 1.23 -20.75 -11.23
N ALA A 55 2.23 -21.28 -10.53
CA ALA A 55 2.14 -21.47 -9.09
C ALA A 55 1.90 -20.13 -8.37
N PRO A 56 1.02 -20.09 -7.37
CA PRO A 56 0.83 -18.91 -6.54
C PRO A 56 2.14 -18.48 -5.88
N ARG A 57 2.41 -17.17 -5.90
CA ARG A 57 3.54 -16.60 -5.17
C ARG A 57 3.13 -16.33 -3.73
N ARG A 58 3.88 -16.88 -2.79
CA ARG A 58 3.66 -16.71 -1.35
C ARG A 58 4.68 -15.73 -0.80
N VAL A 59 4.24 -14.85 0.08
CA VAL A 59 5.07 -13.86 0.77
C VAL A 59 4.79 -13.98 2.27
N SER A 60 5.80 -14.30 3.05
CA SER A 60 5.70 -14.34 4.51
C SER A 60 5.69 -12.91 5.10
N TYR A 61 5.30 -12.78 6.37
CA TYR A 61 5.35 -11.50 7.08
C TYR A 61 6.77 -10.95 7.20
N ARG A 62 7.77 -11.83 7.39
CA ARG A 62 9.19 -11.46 7.37
C ARG A 62 9.60 -10.87 6.03
N GLU A 63 9.23 -11.55 4.94
CA GLU A 63 9.51 -11.08 3.58
C GLU A 63 8.78 -9.78 3.27
N LEU A 64 7.51 -9.64 3.67
CA LEU A 64 6.76 -8.39 3.50
C LEU A 64 7.46 -7.23 4.20
N LEU A 65 7.86 -7.40 5.48
CA LEU A 65 8.56 -6.34 6.21
C LEU A 65 9.89 -5.97 5.53
N ALA A 66 10.66 -6.97 5.08
CA ALA A 66 11.89 -6.75 4.32
C ALA A 66 11.62 -6.00 2.99
N MET A 67 10.56 -6.34 2.27
CA MET A 67 10.14 -5.63 1.06
C MET A 67 9.78 -4.17 1.35
N VAL A 68 9.04 -3.91 2.42
CA VAL A 68 8.69 -2.55 2.85
C VAL A 68 9.93 -1.72 3.17
N HIS A 69 10.89 -2.29 3.93
CA HIS A 69 12.15 -1.62 4.26
C HIS A 69 12.97 -1.31 3.00
N ARG A 70 13.13 -2.29 2.11
CA ARG A 70 13.87 -2.12 0.85
C ARG A 70 13.22 -1.09 -0.06
N ALA A 71 11.89 -1.07 -0.16
CA ALA A 71 11.16 -0.06 -0.91
C ALA A 71 11.36 1.34 -0.31
N ALA A 72 11.27 1.49 1.01
CA ALA A 72 11.50 2.76 1.69
C ALA A 72 12.93 3.29 1.46
N ASN A 73 13.94 2.42 1.59
CA ASN A 73 15.34 2.77 1.34
C ASN A 73 15.58 3.17 -0.12
N ALA A 74 15.01 2.42 -1.07
CA ALA A 74 15.13 2.72 -2.49
C ALA A 74 14.50 4.09 -2.84
N LEU A 75 13.33 4.39 -2.29
CA LEU A 75 12.66 5.67 -2.48
C LEU A 75 13.44 6.83 -1.87
N ARG A 76 14.06 6.63 -0.69
CA ARG A 76 14.98 7.61 -0.10
C ARG A 76 16.23 7.82 -0.97
N ALA A 77 16.79 6.76 -1.53
CA ALA A 77 17.93 6.86 -2.45
C ALA A 77 17.57 7.60 -3.74
N LEU A 78 16.30 7.55 -4.19
CA LEU A 78 15.76 8.37 -5.28
C LEU A 78 15.45 9.82 -4.85
N GLY A 79 15.76 10.19 -3.61
CA GLY A 79 15.63 11.54 -3.06
C GLY A 79 14.23 11.89 -2.55
N VAL A 80 13.36 10.91 -2.29
CA VAL A 80 12.04 11.18 -1.67
C VAL A 80 12.25 11.67 -0.24
N GLY A 81 11.77 12.86 0.05
CA GLY A 81 11.79 13.48 1.39
C GLY A 81 10.42 13.40 2.08
N PRO A 82 10.33 13.88 3.35
CA PRO A 82 9.10 13.80 4.16
C PRO A 82 7.87 14.47 3.53
N ASP A 83 8.08 15.53 2.75
CA ASP A 83 7.03 16.32 2.11
C ASP A 83 6.78 15.95 0.65
N ASP A 84 7.61 15.07 0.08
CA ASP A 84 7.43 14.55 -1.26
C ASP A 84 6.42 13.40 -1.26
N SER A 85 5.79 13.15 -2.41
CA SER A 85 4.99 11.97 -2.59
C SER A 85 5.55 11.01 -3.63
N VAL A 86 5.14 9.75 -3.48
CA VAL A 86 5.32 8.67 -4.45
C VAL A 86 3.97 8.34 -5.04
N ALA A 87 3.77 8.61 -6.33
CA ALA A 87 2.59 8.15 -7.03
C ALA A 87 2.71 6.65 -7.30
N LEU A 88 1.68 5.89 -6.96
CA LEU A 88 1.60 4.44 -7.20
C LEU A 88 0.50 4.16 -8.21
N LEU A 89 0.88 3.74 -9.41
CA LEU A 89 0.00 3.41 -10.53
C LEU A 89 0.12 1.90 -10.85
N ALA A 90 -0.43 1.07 -9.97
CA ALA A 90 -0.30 -0.38 -10.08
C ALA A 90 -1.54 -1.11 -9.55
N PRO A 91 -1.82 -2.34 -10.04
CA PRO A 91 -2.79 -3.23 -9.45
C PRO A 91 -2.32 -3.76 -8.09
N ASN A 92 -3.17 -4.56 -7.45
CA ASN A 92 -2.92 -5.14 -6.13
C ASN A 92 -1.92 -6.30 -6.22
N THR A 93 -0.63 -6.00 -6.06
CA THR A 93 0.48 -6.96 -6.07
C THR A 93 1.34 -6.83 -4.81
N PRO A 94 2.13 -7.83 -4.43
CA PRO A 94 3.06 -7.72 -3.29
C PRO A 94 4.02 -6.53 -3.41
N GLU A 95 4.52 -6.22 -4.61
CA GLU A 95 5.38 -5.06 -4.87
C GLU A 95 4.63 -3.74 -4.67
N ALA A 96 3.38 -3.67 -5.10
CA ALA A 96 2.55 -2.48 -4.88
C ALA A 96 2.29 -2.24 -3.40
N HIS A 97 2.09 -3.29 -2.59
CA HIS A 97 2.04 -3.19 -1.14
C HIS A 97 3.37 -2.73 -0.52
N ALA A 98 4.51 -3.24 -1.02
CA ALA A 98 5.82 -2.78 -0.54
C ALA A 98 6.01 -1.27 -0.78
N VAL A 99 5.57 -0.75 -1.93
CA VAL A 99 5.58 0.68 -2.24
C VAL A 99 4.57 1.44 -1.38
N LEU A 100 3.34 0.92 -1.24
CA LEU A 100 2.29 1.57 -0.45
C LEU A 100 2.77 1.90 0.98
N TRP A 101 3.39 0.92 1.64
CA TRP A 101 3.86 1.07 3.01
C TRP A 101 5.27 1.67 3.11
N GLY A 102 6.16 1.36 2.16
CA GLY A 102 7.52 1.91 2.11
C GLY A 102 7.54 3.41 1.79
N ALA A 103 6.68 3.87 0.90
CA ALA A 103 6.55 5.28 0.57
C ALA A 103 6.05 6.11 1.76
N GLN A 104 5.20 5.56 2.61
CA GLN A 104 4.76 6.22 3.85
C GLN A 104 5.91 6.42 4.85
N LEU A 105 6.93 5.57 4.82
CA LEU A 105 8.16 5.75 5.62
C LEU A 105 9.09 6.79 5.01
N ALA A 106 9.24 6.78 3.69
CA ALA A 106 10.12 7.71 2.99
C ALA A 106 9.54 9.12 2.88
N GLY A 107 8.26 9.25 2.66
CA GLY A 107 7.52 10.49 2.43
C GLY A 107 6.02 10.24 2.55
N ARG A 108 5.27 10.49 1.47
CA ARG A 108 3.84 10.21 1.35
C ARG A 108 3.59 9.28 0.17
N VAL A 109 2.54 8.48 0.22
CA VAL A 109 2.08 7.71 -0.94
C VAL A 109 0.84 8.36 -1.56
N CYS A 110 0.74 8.35 -2.89
CA CYS A 110 -0.45 8.75 -3.64
C CYS A 110 -0.87 7.60 -4.56
N PRO A 111 -1.69 6.64 -4.09
CA PRO A 111 -2.19 5.59 -4.95
C PRO A 111 -3.21 6.17 -5.95
N ILE A 112 -3.02 5.87 -7.24
CA ILE A 112 -3.81 6.45 -8.33
C ILE A 112 -4.54 5.35 -9.08
N ASN A 113 -5.78 5.61 -9.45
CA ASN A 113 -6.58 4.71 -10.26
C ASN A 113 -5.98 4.53 -11.66
N THR A 114 -5.63 3.29 -11.99
CA THR A 114 -5.00 2.90 -13.25
C THR A 114 -5.88 3.12 -14.48
N LEU A 115 -7.18 3.37 -14.30
CA LEU A 115 -8.14 3.61 -15.37
C LEU A 115 -8.32 5.09 -15.73
N LEU A 116 -7.65 6.01 -15.00
CA LEU A 116 -7.72 7.44 -15.30
C LEU A 116 -6.92 7.79 -16.56
N GLN A 117 -7.31 8.90 -17.20
CA GLN A 117 -6.57 9.43 -18.34
C GLN A 117 -5.25 10.06 -17.90
N PRO A 118 -4.22 10.07 -18.77
CA PRO A 118 -2.88 10.56 -18.42
C PRO A 118 -2.83 12.00 -17.90
N ASP A 119 -3.63 12.90 -18.43
CA ASP A 119 -3.74 14.30 -18.01
C ASP A 119 -4.31 14.42 -16.59
N HIS A 120 -5.30 13.60 -16.25
CA HIS A 120 -5.85 13.54 -14.89
C HIS A 120 -4.84 12.95 -13.90
N ILE A 121 -4.12 11.88 -14.28
CA ILE A 121 -3.04 11.31 -13.47
C ILE A 121 -1.95 12.36 -13.21
N ALA A 122 -1.49 13.06 -14.27
CA ALA A 122 -0.49 14.12 -14.14
C ALA A 122 -0.95 15.26 -13.20
N SER A 123 -2.22 15.64 -13.29
CA SER A 123 -2.81 16.65 -12.40
C SER A 123 -2.84 16.21 -10.94
N LEU A 124 -3.14 14.91 -10.67
CA LEU A 124 -3.05 14.34 -9.32
C LEU A 124 -1.60 14.29 -8.82
N MET A 125 -0.66 13.90 -9.68
CA MET A 125 0.77 13.88 -9.37
C MET A 125 1.28 15.28 -9.01
N GLN A 126 0.88 16.31 -9.76
CA GLN A 126 1.20 17.70 -9.46
C GLN A 126 0.62 18.13 -8.11
N ALA A 127 -0.67 17.87 -7.87
CA ALA A 127 -1.34 18.23 -6.61
C ALA A 127 -0.74 17.51 -5.40
N ALA A 128 -0.21 16.28 -5.60
CA ALA A 128 0.43 15.48 -4.58
C ALA A 128 1.91 15.83 -4.32
N ASN A 129 2.53 16.73 -5.09
CA ASN A 129 3.97 16.98 -5.08
C ASN A 129 4.77 15.68 -5.33
N THR A 130 4.43 14.98 -6.44
CA THR A 130 5.01 13.69 -6.77
C THR A 130 6.45 13.82 -7.26
N LYS A 131 7.35 13.12 -6.61
CA LYS A 131 8.77 13.04 -6.95
C LYS A 131 9.14 11.76 -7.71
N VAL A 132 8.43 10.67 -7.41
CA VAL A 132 8.61 9.36 -8.05
C VAL A 132 7.26 8.80 -8.46
N LEU A 133 7.15 8.35 -9.72
CA LEU A 133 6.03 7.55 -10.20
C LEU A 133 6.48 6.08 -10.24
N VAL A 134 5.88 5.25 -9.41
CA VAL A 134 6.03 3.79 -9.49
C VAL A 134 4.81 3.24 -10.24
N ALA A 135 5.04 2.57 -11.35
CA ALA A 135 3.97 2.07 -12.21
C ALA A 135 4.17 0.61 -12.59
N LEU A 136 3.08 -0.11 -12.82
CA LEU A 136 3.16 -1.44 -13.45
C LEU A 136 3.88 -1.33 -14.78
N GLY A 137 4.93 -2.13 -14.98
CA GLY A 137 5.69 -2.21 -16.21
C GLY A 137 4.90 -2.80 -17.38
N PRO A 138 5.53 -2.93 -18.56
CA PRO A 138 4.87 -3.53 -19.71
C PRO A 138 4.36 -4.93 -19.41
N ASN A 139 3.12 -5.21 -19.80
CA ASN A 139 2.49 -6.51 -19.73
C ASN A 139 1.37 -6.61 -20.76
N ALA A 140 0.94 -7.83 -21.07
CA ALA A 140 -0.07 -8.07 -22.11
C ALA A 140 -1.51 -7.75 -21.66
N GLU A 141 -1.79 -7.70 -20.35
CA GLU A 141 -3.15 -7.63 -19.84
C GLU A 141 -3.64 -6.18 -19.59
N LEU A 142 -2.74 -5.30 -19.14
CA LEU A 142 -3.09 -3.97 -18.66
C LEU A 142 -2.27 -2.86 -19.34
N ALA A 143 -2.94 -1.88 -19.90
CA ALA A 143 -2.33 -0.72 -20.56
C ALA A 143 -1.85 0.36 -19.56
N VAL A 144 -1.33 -0.06 -18.39
CA VAL A 144 -0.87 0.88 -17.34
C VAL A 144 0.40 1.58 -17.78
N TRP A 145 1.37 0.84 -18.33
CA TRP A 145 2.67 1.39 -18.69
C TRP A 145 2.60 2.51 -19.74
N PRO A 146 1.90 2.37 -20.88
CA PRO A 146 1.73 3.46 -21.83
C PRO A 146 1.07 4.70 -21.23
N THR A 147 0.14 4.50 -20.28
CA THR A 147 -0.53 5.58 -19.55
C THR A 147 0.44 6.29 -18.61
N ALA A 148 1.28 5.53 -17.89
CA ALA A 148 2.30 6.07 -16.99
C ALA A 148 3.34 6.92 -17.73
N LEU A 149 3.81 6.48 -18.91
CA LEU A 149 4.73 7.24 -19.76
C LEU A 149 4.14 8.59 -20.18
N LYS A 150 2.88 8.61 -20.59
CA LYS A 150 2.18 9.86 -20.98
C LYS A 150 1.99 10.79 -19.78
N ALA A 151 1.61 10.26 -18.63
CA ALA A 151 1.45 11.06 -17.41
C ALA A 151 2.78 11.63 -16.94
N GLN A 152 3.87 10.86 -16.97
CA GLN A 152 5.21 11.27 -16.62
C GLN A 152 5.76 12.35 -17.58
N ALA A 153 5.41 12.30 -18.86
CA ALA A 153 5.77 13.35 -19.81
C ALA A 153 5.06 14.69 -19.51
N LEU A 154 3.85 14.65 -18.96
CA LEU A 154 3.09 15.84 -18.53
C LEU A 154 3.53 16.37 -17.15
N HIS A 155 3.98 15.49 -16.26
CA HIS A 155 4.53 15.83 -14.95
C HIS A 155 5.89 15.13 -14.78
N PRO A 156 7.00 15.75 -15.20
CA PRO A 156 8.33 15.15 -15.17
C PRO A 156 8.76 14.77 -13.74
N CYS A 157 9.04 13.50 -13.52
CA CYS A 157 9.53 12.93 -12.26
C CYS A 157 10.31 11.64 -12.54
N ALA A 158 10.96 11.08 -11.52
CA ALA A 158 11.56 9.75 -11.64
C ALA A 158 10.49 8.69 -11.92
N LEU A 159 10.75 7.79 -12.86
CA LEU A 159 9.84 6.72 -13.26
C LEU A 159 10.46 5.36 -12.94
N VAL A 160 9.73 4.53 -12.17
CA VAL A 160 10.18 3.21 -11.71
C VAL A 160 9.16 2.15 -12.12
N PRO A 161 9.49 1.23 -13.03
CA PRO A 161 8.61 0.14 -13.41
C PRO A 161 8.60 -0.97 -12.36
N ILE A 162 7.41 -1.49 -12.03
CA ILE A 162 7.26 -2.80 -11.40
C ILE A 162 7.36 -3.83 -12.52
N ALA A 163 8.44 -4.60 -12.57
CA ALA A 163 8.63 -5.62 -13.59
C ALA A 163 7.64 -6.78 -13.39
N VAL A 164 6.99 -7.19 -14.47
CA VAL A 164 6.07 -8.35 -14.49
C VAL A 164 6.49 -9.33 -15.58
N ASP A 165 6.33 -8.97 -16.84
CA ASP A 165 6.66 -9.84 -17.99
C ASP A 165 7.98 -9.43 -18.65
N GLU A 166 8.23 -8.14 -18.79
CA GLU A 166 9.37 -7.60 -19.53
C GLU A 166 10.10 -6.52 -18.74
N ALA A 167 11.43 -6.49 -18.88
CA ALA A 167 12.26 -5.40 -18.39
C ALA A 167 12.10 -4.17 -19.29
N VAL A 168 12.16 -2.98 -18.73
CA VAL A 168 12.15 -1.72 -19.48
C VAL A 168 13.59 -1.31 -19.79
N PRO A 169 14.02 -1.28 -21.05
CA PRO A 169 15.38 -0.88 -21.39
C PRO A 169 15.73 0.51 -20.85
N GLY A 170 16.85 0.62 -20.17
CA GLY A 170 17.36 1.89 -19.63
C GLY A 170 16.73 2.35 -18.32
N LEU A 171 15.77 1.62 -17.76
CA LEU A 171 15.21 1.88 -16.43
C LEU A 171 15.44 0.69 -15.50
N ALA A 172 15.95 0.95 -14.30
CA ALA A 172 15.98 -0.06 -13.26
C ALA A 172 14.54 -0.32 -12.74
N SER A 173 14.19 -1.59 -12.64
CA SER A 173 12.90 -2.00 -12.05
C SER A 173 12.85 -1.76 -10.55
N LEU A 174 11.66 -1.68 -9.99
CA LEU A 174 11.46 -1.62 -8.53
C LEU A 174 12.16 -2.79 -7.83
N GLN A 175 12.07 -4.00 -8.41
CA GLN A 175 12.69 -5.20 -7.86
C GLN A 175 14.23 -5.07 -7.81
N GLU A 176 14.86 -4.55 -8.86
CA GLU A 176 16.30 -4.30 -8.88
C GLU A 176 16.70 -3.22 -7.88
N LEU A 177 15.96 -2.11 -7.82
CA LEU A 177 16.19 -1.05 -6.84
C LEU A 177 16.07 -1.56 -5.40
N MET A 178 15.05 -2.37 -5.12
CA MET A 178 14.85 -2.98 -3.81
C MET A 178 15.93 -4.02 -3.49
N ALA A 179 16.36 -4.83 -4.45
CA ALA A 179 17.42 -5.84 -4.26
C ALA A 179 18.77 -5.22 -3.88
N ALA A 180 19.04 -4.00 -4.31
CA ALA A 180 20.24 -3.24 -3.95
C ALA A 180 20.18 -2.63 -2.53
N GLN A 181 19.05 -2.74 -1.81
CA GLN A 181 18.87 -2.16 -0.48
C GLN A 181 18.91 -3.22 0.64
N PRO A 182 19.36 -2.83 1.85
CA PRO A 182 19.25 -3.69 3.01
C PRO A 182 17.78 -3.96 3.38
N ASP A 183 17.53 -5.09 4.03
CA ASP A 183 16.22 -5.49 4.53
C ASP A 183 15.84 -4.84 5.89
N THR A 184 16.69 -3.98 6.39
CA THR A 184 16.47 -3.10 7.55
C THR A 184 16.38 -1.65 7.08
N LEU A 185 15.68 -0.79 7.82
CA LEU A 185 15.62 0.64 7.49
C LEU A 185 16.99 1.30 7.63
N GLY A 186 17.38 2.06 6.62
CA GLY A 186 18.60 2.87 6.61
C GLY A 186 18.42 4.24 7.29
N PHE A 187 17.26 4.52 7.87
CA PHE A 187 16.93 5.77 8.55
C PHE A 187 15.92 5.52 9.68
N GLU A 188 15.85 6.47 10.62
CA GLU A 188 14.87 6.40 11.71
C GLU A 188 13.46 6.72 11.18
N PRO A 189 12.46 5.83 11.37
CA PRO A 189 11.11 6.07 10.92
C PRO A 189 10.41 7.10 11.82
N ASP A 190 9.70 8.06 11.19
CA ASP A 190 8.79 8.94 11.91
C ASP A 190 7.49 8.20 12.21
N LEU A 191 7.27 7.86 13.48
CA LEU A 191 6.09 7.14 13.97
C LEU A 191 5.01 8.08 14.55
N ASN A 192 5.06 9.38 14.25
CA ASN A 192 4.03 10.31 14.65
C ASN A 192 2.69 9.96 13.98
N ALA A 193 1.67 9.66 14.80
CA ALA A 193 0.34 9.30 14.34
C ALA A 193 -0.37 10.44 13.57
N ASP A 194 -0.01 11.68 13.83
CA ASP A 194 -0.64 12.85 13.23
C ASP A 194 0.02 13.25 11.88
N ARG A 195 1.13 12.58 11.50
CA ARG A 195 1.78 12.82 10.22
C ARG A 195 0.90 12.37 9.07
N VAL A 196 0.71 13.22 8.07
CA VAL A 196 0.08 12.85 6.79
C VAL A 196 1.02 11.93 6.03
N VAL A 197 0.59 10.70 5.78
CA VAL A 197 1.38 9.65 5.14
C VAL A 197 0.84 9.22 3.78
N ALA A 198 -0.42 9.55 3.49
CA ALA A 198 -1.04 9.18 2.22
C ALA A 198 -2.00 10.26 1.70
N LEU A 199 -2.14 10.29 0.38
CA LEU A 199 -2.98 11.22 -0.37
C LEU A 199 -3.86 10.40 -1.31
N PHE A 200 -5.14 10.21 -0.96
CA PHE A 200 -6.09 9.45 -1.77
C PHE A 200 -6.96 10.39 -2.59
N HIS A 201 -7.02 10.18 -3.92
CA HIS A 201 -7.92 10.99 -4.75
C HIS A 201 -9.38 10.63 -4.50
N THR A 202 -10.24 11.65 -4.49
CA THR A 202 -11.67 11.47 -4.36
C THR A 202 -12.33 11.37 -5.74
N GLY A 203 -13.48 10.69 -5.83
CA GLY A 203 -14.22 10.48 -7.08
C GLY A 203 -14.92 11.72 -7.65
N GLY A 204 -14.36 12.91 -7.50
CA GLY A 204 -14.90 14.15 -8.06
C GLY A 204 -14.88 14.12 -9.59
N THR A 205 -16.05 14.15 -10.22
CA THR A 205 -16.21 14.13 -11.67
C THR A 205 -16.10 15.51 -12.33
N THR A 206 -16.03 16.59 -11.54
CA THR A 206 -16.05 17.97 -12.05
C THR A 206 -15.08 18.85 -11.25
N GLY A 207 -13.99 19.30 -11.90
CA GLY A 207 -13.09 20.32 -11.35
C GLY A 207 -11.66 19.83 -11.06
N ALA A 208 -10.90 20.64 -10.31
CA ALA A 208 -9.52 20.34 -9.94
C ALA A 208 -9.42 19.04 -9.12
N PRO A 209 -8.32 18.28 -9.25
CA PRO A 209 -8.10 17.05 -8.47
C PRO A 209 -8.17 17.33 -6.97
N LYS A 210 -8.93 16.52 -6.24
CA LYS A 210 -9.03 16.60 -4.79
C LYS A 210 -8.37 15.39 -4.17
N LEU A 211 -7.46 15.65 -3.21
CA LEU A 211 -6.73 14.64 -2.47
C LEU A 211 -7.17 14.68 -1.00
N ALA A 212 -7.71 13.59 -0.51
CA ALA A 212 -7.93 13.38 0.90
C ALA A 212 -6.61 13.04 1.58
N GLN A 213 -6.25 13.79 2.61
CA GLN A 213 -5.05 13.56 3.40
C GLN A 213 -5.35 12.55 4.49
N HIS A 214 -4.56 11.47 4.55
CA HIS A 214 -4.66 10.46 5.59
C HIS A 214 -3.45 10.56 6.51
N THR A 215 -3.72 10.67 7.81
CA THR A 215 -2.66 10.55 8.82
C THR A 215 -2.37 9.08 9.12
N ALA A 216 -1.18 8.79 9.61
CA ALA A 216 -0.82 7.44 10.04
C ALA A 216 -1.80 6.89 11.09
N GLY A 217 -2.27 7.76 11.99
CA GLY A 217 -3.28 7.44 13.00
C GLY A 217 -4.64 7.11 12.41
N ASN A 218 -5.09 7.82 11.36
CA ASN A 218 -6.36 7.50 10.68
C ASN A 218 -6.33 6.09 10.07
N GLU A 219 -5.23 5.76 9.39
CA GLU A 219 -5.07 4.45 8.74
C GLU A 219 -5.02 3.32 9.78
N ALA A 220 -4.21 3.49 10.83
CA ALA A 220 -4.11 2.52 11.90
C ALA A 220 -5.43 2.32 12.65
N HIS A 221 -6.18 3.40 12.90
CA HIS A 221 -7.52 3.32 13.52
C HIS A 221 -8.51 2.58 12.62
N THR A 222 -8.53 2.89 11.33
CA THR A 222 -9.40 2.20 10.36
C THR A 222 -9.09 0.70 10.33
N ALA A 223 -7.81 0.32 10.32
CA ALA A 223 -7.39 -1.08 10.33
C ALA A 223 -7.81 -1.79 11.63
N TRP A 224 -7.58 -1.16 12.79
CA TRP A 224 -8.01 -1.68 14.09
C TRP A 224 -9.52 -1.89 14.14
N PHE A 225 -10.29 -0.88 13.74
CA PHE A 225 -11.75 -0.95 13.73
C PHE A 225 -12.25 -2.06 12.80
N ALA A 226 -11.70 -2.14 11.59
CA ALA A 226 -12.17 -3.10 10.59
C ALA A 226 -11.98 -4.56 11.06
N HIS A 227 -10.78 -4.96 11.50
CA HIS A 227 -10.58 -6.34 11.96
C HIS A 227 -11.39 -6.65 13.22
N ALA A 228 -11.56 -5.64 14.11
CA ALA A 228 -12.36 -5.78 15.29
C ALA A 228 -13.85 -5.97 14.97
N PHE A 229 -14.38 -5.17 14.03
CA PHE A 229 -15.78 -5.20 13.62
C PHE A 229 -16.12 -6.50 12.86
N TYR A 230 -15.26 -6.93 11.96
CA TYR A 230 -15.46 -8.18 11.20
C TYR A 230 -15.13 -9.44 12.01
N GLY A 231 -14.55 -9.31 13.19
CA GLY A 231 -14.17 -10.45 14.02
C GLY A 231 -13.05 -11.30 13.42
N CYS A 232 -12.19 -10.68 12.60
CA CYS A 232 -11.04 -11.35 12.02
C CYS A 232 -9.96 -11.60 13.07
N ASP A 233 -9.23 -12.70 12.89
CA ASP A 233 -8.09 -13.11 13.70
C ASP A 233 -6.89 -13.52 12.83
N GLU A 234 -5.83 -13.98 13.46
CA GLU A 234 -4.62 -14.43 12.76
C GLU A 234 -4.80 -15.67 11.88
N HIS A 235 -5.91 -16.38 11.97
CA HIS A 235 -6.25 -17.54 11.14
C HIS A 235 -7.11 -17.18 9.94
N SER A 236 -7.60 -15.94 9.91
CA SER A 236 -8.46 -15.46 8.84
C SER A 236 -7.72 -15.42 7.51
N VAL A 237 -8.45 -15.75 6.44
CA VAL A 237 -7.97 -15.70 5.06
C VAL A 237 -8.99 -14.96 4.22
N GLU A 238 -8.59 -13.85 3.62
CA GLU A 238 -9.49 -12.98 2.87
C GLU A 238 -8.97 -12.74 1.45
N VAL A 239 -9.87 -12.67 0.49
CA VAL A 239 -9.54 -12.24 -0.88
C VAL A 239 -9.60 -10.73 -0.96
N ASN A 240 -8.45 -10.06 -1.09
CA ASN A 240 -8.38 -8.63 -1.31
C ASN A 240 -8.41 -8.29 -2.80
N GLY A 241 -9.59 -8.30 -3.39
CA GLY A 241 -9.80 -7.93 -4.79
C GLY A 241 -10.04 -6.44 -5.02
N PHE A 242 -10.01 -5.62 -3.98
CA PHE A 242 -10.16 -4.18 -4.09
C PHE A 242 -8.86 -3.52 -4.54
N PRO A 243 -8.93 -2.46 -5.36
CA PRO A 243 -7.74 -1.74 -5.78
C PRO A 243 -7.11 -0.94 -4.63
N LEU A 244 -5.78 -0.81 -4.65
CA LEU A 244 -5.03 -0.08 -3.61
C LEU A 244 -5.25 1.44 -3.62
N PHE A 245 -5.74 2.01 -4.70
CA PHE A 245 -6.12 3.44 -4.75
C PHE A 245 -7.45 3.72 -4.02
N HIS A 246 -8.11 2.69 -3.51
CA HIS A 246 -9.33 2.81 -2.70
C HIS A 246 -9.05 2.38 -1.26
N VAL A 247 -9.56 3.13 -0.30
CA VAL A 247 -9.37 2.88 1.14
C VAL A 247 -9.81 1.48 1.58
N ALA A 248 -10.81 0.89 0.92
CA ALA A 248 -11.21 -0.48 1.18
C ALA A 248 -10.07 -1.46 0.92
N GLY A 249 -9.43 -1.40 -0.26
CA GLY A 249 -8.31 -2.28 -0.62
C GLY A 249 -7.07 -2.04 0.21
N ALA A 250 -6.75 -0.76 0.49
CA ALA A 250 -5.57 -0.40 1.26
C ALA A 250 -5.70 -0.69 2.75
N PHE A 251 -6.83 -0.32 3.39
CA PHE A 251 -6.93 -0.33 4.85
C PHE A 251 -7.89 -1.39 5.38
N VAL A 252 -9.12 -1.48 4.85
CA VAL A 252 -10.17 -2.35 5.41
C VAL A 252 -9.85 -3.82 5.14
N TYR A 253 -9.53 -4.16 3.90
CA TYR A 253 -9.13 -5.51 3.48
C TYR A 253 -7.61 -5.70 3.36
N GLY A 254 -6.84 -4.61 3.45
CA GLY A 254 -5.39 -4.59 3.41
C GLY A 254 -4.78 -4.57 4.80
N LEU A 255 -4.54 -3.35 5.32
CA LEU A 255 -3.84 -3.13 6.59
C LEU A 255 -4.48 -3.84 7.78
N ALA A 256 -5.82 -3.94 7.83
CA ALA A 256 -6.54 -4.59 8.93
C ALA A 256 -6.13 -6.05 9.11
N LEU A 257 -5.98 -6.78 8.01
CA LEU A 257 -5.54 -8.19 8.03
C LEU A 257 -4.06 -8.31 8.34
N LEU A 258 -3.24 -7.42 7.76
CA LEU A 258 -1.80 -7.38 8.06
C LEU A 258 -1.51 -7.07 9.53
N ALA A 259 -2.32 -6.23 10.17
CA ALA A 259 -2.15 -5.86 11.57
C ALA A 259 -2.28 -7.03 12.56
N ILE A 260 -3.01 -8.08 12.18
CA ILE A 260 -3.34 -9.21 13.07
C ILE A 260 -2.66 -10.53 12.68
N GLY A 261 -1.84 -10.55 11.64
CA GLY A 261 -1.17 -11.77 11.19
C GLY A 261 -2.04 -12.67 10.29
N ALA A 262 -3.15 -12.14 9.76
CA ALA A 262 -4.03 -12.85 8.82
C ALA A 262 -3.44 -12.88 7.40
N ARG A 263 -3.97 -13.76 6.54
CA ARG A 263 -3.50 -13.93 5.17
C ARG A 263 -4.42 -13.24 4.17
N GLN A 264 -3.84 -12.52 3.23
CA GLN A 264 -4.56 -11.99 2.07
C GLN A 264 -4.26 -12.82 0.82
N VAL A 265 -5.31 -13.18 0.09
CA VAL A 265 -5.19 -13.69 -1.27
C VAL A 265 -5.35 -12.51 -2.21
N LEU A 266 -4.28 -12.19 -2.93
CA LEU A 266 -4.28 -11.15 -3.95
C LEU A 266 -4.62 -11.80 -5.29
N PRO A 267 -5.74 -11.42 -5.93
CA PRO A 267 -6.13 -11.97 -7.22
C PRO A 267 -5.17 -11.49 -8.33
N THR A 268 -5.42 -11.93 -9.56
CA THR A 268 -4.60 -11.61 -10.74
C THR A 268 -4.42 -10.11 -10.94
N LEU A 269 -3.51 -9.72 -11.85
CA LEU A 269 -3.28 -8.29 -12.20
C LEU A 269 -4.57 -7.56 -12.59
N SER A 270 -5.51 -8.25 -13.23
CA SER A 270 -6.83 -7.72 -13.59
C SER A 270 -7.82 -7.66 -12.41
N GLY A 271 -7.44 -8.16 -11.23
CA GLY A 271 -8.31 -8.20 -10.06
C GLY A 271 -9.38 -9.30 -10.17
N MET A 272 -10.57 -9.04 -9.62
CA MET A 272 -11.72 -9.95 -9.68
C MET A 272 -12.60 -9.69 -10.90
N ARG A 273 -12.04 -9.43 -12.07
CA ARG A 273 -12.77 -9.21 -13.31
C ARG A 273 -12.93 -10.50 -14.08
#